data_6911d7a6d5bcc1113ddc491fd28e8fba
#
_entry.id   6911d7a6d5bcc1113ddc491fd28e8fba
#
_cell.length_a   1.000
_cell.length_b   1.000
_cell.length_c   1.000
_cell.angle_alpha   90.00
_cell.angle_beta   90.00
_cell.angle_gamma   90.00
#
_symmetry.space_group_name_H-M   'P 1'
#
loop_
_entity.id
_entity.type
_entity.pdbx_description
1 polymer ?
#
loop_
_entity_poly.entity_id
_entity_poly.type
_entity_poly.pdbx_seq_one_letter_code
_entity_poly.pdbx_strand_id
1 'polypeptide(L)'
;MLQQLKLWLHNLAYKNRRSVRGGNQLQLPTSSAQLMKKVRIKLGGRNNRLLIGENVIMHNLEIRLDGQDNLIEIGNDVRFSSGKIYLRGTRGQHIRLGPQTTVEGAYLLVDEAASIDIGRDCMLSTDIIIRTGDKHSILDQASGERINRSRDVRIADRVWIGRDVQVLKGTVLQPETVVATRSLVSRAFEEGNCVVGGVPAAIIKRGIIWDRRML
;
A
#
# COMPACT_ATOMS: atom_id res chain seq x y z
N MET A 1 15.12 7.78 29.69
CA MET A 1 16.43 8.10 29.10
C MET A 1 17.06 6.89 28.40
N LEU A 2 17.25 5.76 29.04
CA LEU A 2 17.91 4.56 28.46
C LEU A 2 17.19 4.00 27.21
N GLN A 3 15.86 3.99 27.18
CA GLN A 3 15.07 3.49 26.05
C GLN A 3 15.16 4.42 24.84
N GLN A 4 15.20 5.72 25.04
CA GLN A 4 15.39 6.71 23.95
C GLN A 4 16.79 6.61 23.34
N LEU A 5 17.82 6.38 24.16
CA LEU A 5 19.19 6.18 23.69
C LEU A 5 19.30 4.87 22.87
N LYS A 6 18.69 3.78 23.33
CA LYS A 6 18.65 2.51 22.58
C LYS A 6 17.97 2.69 21.22
N LEU A 7 16.86 3.40 21.16
CA LEU A 7 16.15 3.66 19.91
C LEU A 7 16.94 4.59 18.96
N TRP A 8 17.66 5.57 19.52
CA TRP A 8 18.54 6.43 18.74
C TRP A 8 19.70 5.64 18.12
N LEU A 9 20.38 4.79 18.90
CA LEU A 9 21.43 3.90 18.41
C LEU A 9 20.91 2.92 17.35
N HIS A 10 19.73 2.36 17.54
CA HIS A 10 19.08 1.49 16.57
C HIS A 10 18.83 2.24 15.24
N ASN A 11 18.26 3.46 15.29
CA ASN A 11 18.02 4.24 14.09
C ASN A 11 19.31 4.58 13.33
N LEU A 12 20.40 4.87 14.04
CA LEU A 12 21.70 5.13 13.44
C LEU A 12 22.27 3.88 12.79
N ALA A 13 22.29 2.76 13.51
CA ALA A 13 22.83 1.48 13.05
C ALA A 13 22.08 0.96 11.79
N TYR A 14 20.75 1.08 11.78
CA TYR A 14 19.93 0.60 10.68
C TYR A 14 19.57 1.67 9.64
N LYS A 15 20.19 2.85 9.68
CA LYS A 15 20.02 3.95 8.71
C LYS A 15 18.56 4.41 8.54
N ASN A 16 17.79 4.39 9.64
CA ASN A 16 16.42 4.91 9.63
C ASN A 16 16.44 6.45 9.65
N ARG A 17 15.58 7.07 8.83
CA ARG A 17 15.49 8.54 8.74
C ARG A 17 14.04 8.99 8.81
N ARG A 18 13.76 10.04 9.57
CA ARG A 18 12.42 10.61 9.73
C ARG A 18 12.47 12.11 9.59
N SER A 19 11.52 12.68 8.84
CA SER A 19 11.29 14.11 8.72
C SER A 19 9.79 14.36 8.80
N VAL A 20 9.34 15.03 9.86
CA VAL A 20 7.93 15.37 10.12
C VAL A 20 7.85 16.87 10.29
N ARG A 21 7.09 17.57 9.44
CA ARG A 21 6.96 19.04 9.43
C ARG A 21 5.49 19.43 9.20
N GLY A 22 5.14 20.70 9.42
CA GLY A 22 3.84 21.27 9.02
C GLY A 22 2.63 20.77 9.81
N GLY A 23 2.76 20.49 11.11
CA GLY A 23 1.65 20.00 11.94
C GLY A 23 1.26 18.55 11.64
N ASN A 24 2.09 17.82 10.88
CA ASN A 24 1.86 16.43 10.59
C ASN A 24 2.08 15.55 11.83
N GLN A 25 1.37 14.43 11.90
CA GLN A 25 1.43 13.49 13.02
C GLN A 25 2.04 12.16 12.60
N LEU A 26 2.96 11.65 13.41
CA LEU A 26 3.52 10.31 13.30
C LEU A 26 3.23 9.54 14.60
N GLN A 27 2.35 8.56 14.52
CA GLN A 27 2.18 7.55 15.57
C GLN A 27 3.03 6.33 15.21
N LEU A 28 4.01 6.03 16.04
CA LEU A 28 4.95 4.93 15.85
C LEU A 28 5.27 4.28 17.19
N PRO A 29 4.64 3.16 17.51
CA PRO A 29 4.90 2.40 18.74
C PRO A 29 6.36 1.94 18.83
N THR A 30 6.85 1.79 20.06
CA THR A 30 8.23 1.33 20.31
C THR A 30 8.48 -0.07 19.77
N SER A 31 7.50 -0.97 19.87
CA SER A 31 7.55 -2.32 19.30
C SER A 31 7.87 -2.31 17.81
N SER A 32 7.21 -1.45 17.05
CA SER A 32 7.45 -1.30 15.61
C SER A 32 8.71 -0.51 15.30
N ALA A 33 9.02 0.52 16.07
CA ALA A 33 10.21 1.34 15.86
C ALA A 33 11.52 0.54 15.96
N GLN A 34 11.55 -0.49 16.80
CA GLN A 34 12.69 -1.39 16.97
C GLN A 34 12.83 -2.43 15.85
N LEU A 35 11.79 -2.63 15.06
CA LEU A 35 11.75 -3.56 13.93
C LEU A 35 12.01 -2.91 12.57
N MET A 36 12.33 -1.60 12.58
CA MET A 36 12.62 -0.85 11.36
C MET A 36 14.09 -1.00 10.94
N LYS A 37 14.33 -1.26 9.63
CA LYS A 37 15.68 -1.30 9.05
C LYS A 37 15.70 -0.62 7.69
N LYS A 38 16.53 0.40 7.49
CA LYS A 38 16.65 1.20 6.26
C LYS A 38 15.31 1.82 5.85
N VAL A 39 14.56 2.36 6.81
CA VAL A 39 13.26 3.00 6.58
C VAL A 39 13.41 4.51 6.53
N ARG A 40 12.85 5.11 5.50
CA ARG A 40 12.81 6.56 5.33
C ARG A 40 11.36 7.04 5.39
N ILE A 41 11.04 7.90 6.34
CA ILE A 41 9.72 8.52 6.50
C ILE A 41 9.85 10.03 6.25
N LYS A 42 9.06 10.55 5.32
CA LYS A 42 8.95 11.97 5.04
C LYS A 42 7.49 12.40 5.01
N LEU A 43 7.10 13.21 5.99
CA LEU A 43 5.79 13.85 6.05
C LEU A 43 5.96 15.33 5.72
N GLY A 44 5.49 15.73 4.55
CA GLY A 44 5.42 17.10 4.06
C GLY A 44 3.97 17.60 4.06
N GLY A 45 3.74 18.83 3.54
CA GLY A 45 2.39 19.41 3.53
C GLY A 45 1.88 19.76 4.92
N ARG A 46 0.56 19.61 5.18
CA ARG A 46 -0.07 20.00 6.45
C ARG A 46 -1.11 18.97 6.92
N ASN A 47 -1.18 18.79 8.26
CA ASN A 47 -2.18 17.97 8.95
C ASN A 47 -2.28 16.53 8.45
N ASN A 48 -1.22 16.00 7.86
CA ASN A 48 -1.18 14.60 7.43
C ASN A 48 -0.88 13.69 8.62
N ARG A 49 -1.38 12.48 8.57
CA ARG A 49 -1.18 11.48 9.63
C ARG A 49 -0.60 10.20 9.07
N LEU A 50 0.45 9.72 9.73
CA LEU A 50 0.99 8.36 9.54
C LEU A 50 0.80 7.59 10.84
N LEU A 51 -0.10 6.62 10.81
CA LEU A 51 -0.43 5.76 11.95
C LEU A 51 0.15 4.38 11.69
N ILE A 52 1.06 3.94 12.54
CA ILE A 52 1.69 2.62 12.47
C ILE A 52 1.24 1.84 13.69
N GLY A 53 0.73 0.64 13.48
CA GLY A 53 0.30 -0.28 14.54
C GLY A 53 1.46 -0.92 15.29
N GLU A 54 1.12 -1.85 16.18
CA GLU A 54 2.10 -2.61 16.97
C GLU A 54 2.74 -3.73 16.13
N ASN A 55 3.99 -4.09 16.48
CA ASN A 55 4.76 -5.19 15.90
C ASN A 55 4.94 -5.12 14.37
N VAL A 56 4.89 -3.92 13.79
CA VAL A 56 5.05 -3.73 12.34
C VAL A 56 6.53 -3.84 11.97
N ILE A 57 6.85 -4.78 11.08
CA ILE A 57 8.20 -4.98 10.55
C ILE A 57 8.33 -4.20 9.24
N MET A 58 9.28 -3.28 9.18
CA MET A 58 9.54 -2.48 7.97
C MET A 58 11.01 -2.53 7.60
N HIS A 59 11.31 -2.98 6.39
CA HIS A 59 12.65 -2.99 5.85
C HIS A 59 12.70 -2.30 4.48
N ASN A 60 13.82 -1.63 4.17
CA ASN A 60 14.07 -1.01 2.85
C ASN A 60 12.86 -0.24 2.28
N LEU A 61 12.15 0.50 3.14
CA LEU A 61 10.88 1.13 2.82
C LEU A 61 11.01 2.65 2.82
N GLU A 62 10.48 3.28 1.77
CA GLU A 62 10.29 4.72 1.73
C GLU A 62 8.81 5.08 1.83
N ILE A 63 8.45 5.83 2.87
CA ILE A 63 7.10 6.37 3.07
C ILE A 63 7.14 7.87 2.83
N ARG A 64 6.36 8.34 1.87
CA ARG A 64 6.23 9.76 1.58
C ARG A 64 4.76 10.16 1.54
N LEU A 65 4.44 11.14 2.36
CA LEU A 65 3.11 11.68 2.52
C LEU A 65 3.19 13.20 2.33
N ASP A 66 2.62 13.69 1.25
CA ASP A 66 2.56 15.12 0.91
C ASP A 66 1.07 15.52 0.71
N GLY A 67 0.79 16.83 0.72
CA GLY A 67 -0.57 17.37 0.56
C GLY A 67 -1.17 17.80 1.89
N GLN A 68 -2.48 17.65 2.06
CA GLN A 68 -3.18 18.14 3.24
C GLN A 68 -4.24 17.13 3.72
N ASP A 69 -4.34 16.97 5.05
CA ASP A 69 -5.37 16.15 5.73
C ASP A 69 -5.38 14.67 5.25
N ASN A 70 -4.26 14.14 4.78
CA ASN A 70 -4.14 12.78 4.26
C ASN A 70 -3.73 11.79 5.35
N LEU A 71 -4.01 10.52 5.12
CA LEU A 71 -3.75 9.43 6.06
C LEU A 71 -2.98 8.28 5.40
N ILE A 72 -1.92 7.81 6.05
CA ILE A 72 -1.40 6.46 5.84
C ILE A 72 -1.59 5.70 7.14
N GLU A 73 -2.24 4.55 7.06
CA GLU A 73 -2.51 3.67 8.19
C GLU A 73 -1.96 2.27 7.90
N ILE A 74 -1.09 1.78 8.78
CA ILE A 74 -0.51 0.45 8.72
C ILE A 74 -0.93 -0.30 9.97
N GLY A 75 -1.73 -1.35 9.80
CA GLY A 75 -2.29 -2.15 10.88
C GLY A 75 -1.24 -2.93 11.68
N ASN A 76 -1.67 -3.56 12.76
CA ASN A 76 -0.80 -4.37 13.62
C ASN A 76 -0.24 -5.59 12.85
N ASP A 77 0.94 -6.03 13.24
CA ASP A 77 1.59 -7.26 12.75
C ASP A 77 1.82 -7.26 11.22
N VAL A 78 1.78 -6.10 10.57
CA VAL A 78 2.12 -5.96 9.15
C VAL A 78 3.62 -6.16 8.96
N ARG A 79 3.99 -6.92 7.91
CA ARG A 79 5.37 -7.02 7.44
C ARG A 79 5.51 -6.38 6.08
N PHE A 80 6.38 -5.39 5.94
CA PHE A 80 6.71 -4.75 4.66
C PHE A 80 8.23 -4.85 4.42
N SER A 81 8.65 -5.78 3.54
CA SER A 81 10.06 -6.14 3.36
C SER A 81 10.82 -5.17 2.45
N SER A 82 10.16 -4.58 1.45
CA SER A 82 10.79 -3.57 0.59
C SER A 82 9.78 -2.77 -0.23
N GLY A 83 10.11 -1.51 -0.55
CA GLY A 83 9.31 -0.76 -1.52
C GLY A 83 9.07 0.71 -1.18
N LYS A 84 7.94 1.21 -1.66
CA LYS A 84 7.56 2.62 -1.51
C LYS A 84 6.07 2.77 -1.24
N ILE A 85 5.72 3.65 -0.31
CA ILE A 85 4.34 4.08 -0.05
C ILE A 85 4.30 5.58 -0.26
N TYR A 86 3.70 6.02 -1.37
CA TYR A 86 3.62 7.42 -1.73
C TYR A 86 2.18 7.87 -1.84
N LEU A 87 1.81 8.81 -1.01
CA LEU A 87 0.57 9.53 -1.10
C LEU A 87 0.89 10.97 -1.50
N ARG A 88 0.62 11.31 -2.73
CA ARG A 88 0.84 12.63 -3.33
C ARG A 88 -0.49 13.16 -3.80
N GLY A 89 -1.38 13.28 -2.89
CA GLY A 89 -2.71 13.73 -3.20
C GLY A 89 -2.89 15.21 -2.95
N THR A 90 -4.06 15.64 -3.21
CA THR A 90 -4.52 16.99 -2.92
C THR A 90 -4.94 17.06 -1.47
N ARG A 91 -6.05 16.41 -1.08
CA ARG A 91 -6.60 16.51 0.27
C ARG A 91 -7.52 15.34 0.62
N GLY A 92 -7.36 14.82 1.83
CA GLY A 92 -8.29 13.85 2.41
C GLY A 92 -8.20 12.42 1.87
N GLN A 93 -7.11 12.07 1.17
CA GLN A 93 -6.90 10.70 0.66
C GLN A 93 -6.23 9.81 1.70
N HIS A 94 -6.30 8.50 1.45
CA HIS A 94 -5.62 7.54 2.32
C HIS A 94 -4.99 6.36 1.59
N ILE A 95 -4.04 5.74 2.30
CA ILE A 95 -3.55 4.38 2.05
C ILE A 95 -3.72 3.61 3.36
N ARG A 96 -4.47 2.51 3.32
CA ARG A 96 -4.64 1.62 4.47
C ARG A 96 -4.13 0.22 4.14
N LEU A 97 -3.36 -0.34 5.07
CA LEU A 97 -2.96 -1.74 5.08
C LEU A 97 -3.54 -2.39 6.34
N GLY A 98 -4.43 -3.34 6.15
CA GLY A 98 -5.04 -4.10 7.22
C GLY A 98 -4.03 -4.97 7.98
N PRO A 99 -4.35 -5.35 9.22
CA PRO A 99 -3.44 -6.09 10.09
C PRO A 99 -3.06 -7.46 9.50
N GLN A 100 -1.91 -7.98 9.92
CA GLN A 100 -1.35 -9.28 9.52
C GLN A 100 -1.02 -9.40 8.02
N THR A 101 -1.16 -8.33 7.24
CA THR A 101 -0.81 -8.30 5.82
C THR A 101 0.70 -8.32 5.64
N THR A 102 1.17 -9.15 4.70
CA THR A 102 2.59 -9.26 4.36
C THR A 102 2.85 -8.77 2.94
N VAL A 103 3.90 -7.96 2.78
CA VAL A 103 4.33 -7.37 1.51
C VAL A 103 5.82 -7.61 1.36
N GLU A 104 6.22 -8.45 0.41
CA GLU A 104 7.64 -8.69 0.14
C GLU A 104 8.25 -7.54 -0.68
N GLY A 105 7.53 -7.01 -1.65
CA GLY A 105 7.98 -5.85 -2.41
C GLY A 105 6.88 -5.16 -3.19
N ALA A 106 6.53 -3.91 -2.82
CA ALA A 106 5.46 -3.18 -3.49
C ALA A 106 5.72 -1.68 -3.59
N TYR A 107 5.14 -1.09 -4.63
CA TYR A 107 5.00 0.34 -4.80
C TYR A 107 3.52 0.73 -4.75
N LEU A 108 3.10 1.37 -3.65
CA LEU A 108 1.75 1.88 -3.45
C LEU A 108 1.76 3.38 -3.75
N LEU A 109 1.02 3.79 -4.76
CA LEU A 109 0.98 5.18 -5.22
C LEU A 109 -0.45 5.70 -5.29
N VAL A 110 -0.73 6.72 -4.49
CA VAL A 110 -1.95 7.51 -4.57
C VAL A 110 -1.63 8.87 -5.17
N ASP A 111 -2.30 9.17 -6.25
CA ASP A 111 -2.31 10.47 -6.92
C ASP A 111 -3.76 10.98 -6.97
N GLU A 112 -3.97 12.29 -6.95
CA GLU A 112 -5.27 12.96 -7.04
C GLU A 112 -6.26 12.57 -5.89
N ALA A 113 -7.56 12.66 -6.16
CA ALA A 113 -8.64 12.42 -5.19
C ALA A 113 -9.07 10.95 -5.20
N ALA A 114 -8.18 10.04 -4.85
CA ALA A 114 -8.45 8.62 -4.75
C ALA A 114 -7.63 7.99 -3.62
N SER A 115 -7.96 6.76 -3.23
CA SER A 115 -7.40 6.06 -2.08
C SER A 115 -7.08 4.60 -2.40
N ILE A 116 -6.22 3.99 -1.56
CA ILE A 116 -5.92 2.56 -1.61
C ILE A 116 -6.31 1.95 -0.27
N ASP A 117 -7.17 0.94 -0.32
CA ASP A 117 -7.51 0.09 0.82
C ASP A 117 -7.05 -1.33 0.54
N ILE A 118 -6.25 -1.89 1.46
CA ILE A 118 -5.81 -3.28 1.46
C ILE A 118 -6.28 -3.89 2.78
N GLY A 119 -7.04 -4.97 2.70
CA GLY A 119 -7.61 -5.66 3.83
C GLY A 119 -6.59 -6.38 4.70
N ARG A 120 -7.09 -7.12 5.67
CA ARG A 120 -6.29 -7.91 6.60
C ARG A 120 -5.83 -9.22 5.98
N ASP A 121 -4.74 -9.77 6.53
CA ASP A 121 -4.20 -11.09 6.19
C ASP A 121 -3.97 -11.29 4.68
N CYS A 122 -3.68 -10.20 3.95
CA CYS A 122 -3.29 -10.26 2.55
C CYS A 122 -1.83 -10.68 2.41
N MET A 123 -1.51 -11.29 1.27
CA MET A 123 -0.16 -11.70 0.93
C MET A 123 0.24 -11.12 -0.42
N LEU A 124 1.15 -10.14 -0.41
CA LEU A 124 1.68 -9.49 -1.61
C LEU A 124 3.12 -9.94 -1.84
N SER A 125 3.40 -10.52 -3.00
CA SER A 125 4.73 -10.98 -3.39
C SER A 125 5.65 -9.80 -3.75
N THR A 126 6.62 -9.99 -4.65
CA THR A 126 7.56 -8.96 -5.09
C THR A 126 7.13 -8.29 -6.40
N ASP A 127 7.70 -7.11 -6.66
CA ASP A 127 7.50 -6.36 -7.90
C ASP A 127 6.04 -5.94 -8.15
N ILE A 128 5.32 -5.64 -7.08
CA ILE A 128 3.91 -5.25 -7.15
C ILE A 128 3.79 -3.73 -7.30
N ILE A 129 2.94 -3.30 -8.23
CA ILE A 129 2.58 -1.89 -8.40
C ILE A 129 1.08 -1.73 -8.18
N ILE A 130 0.69 -0.89 -7.22
CA ILE A 130 -0.71 -0.52 -6.98
C ILE A 130 -0.81 1.00 -7.12
N ARG A 131 -1.67 1.47 -8.03
CA ARG A 131 -1.81 2.90 -8.29
C ARG A 131 -3.23 3.33 -8.61
N THR A 132 -3.58 4.53 -8.17
CA THR A 132 -4.93 5.10 -8.35
C THR A 132 -5.06 6.00 -9.57
N GLY A 133 -3.98 6.38 -10.24
CA GLY A 133 -4.00 7.33 -11.34
C GLY A 133 -2.88 7.13 -12.36
N ASP A 134 -2.92 7.91 -13.44
CA ASP A 134 -2.00 7.80 -14.57
C ASP A 134 -0.97 8.95 -14.61
N LYS A 135 -1.03 9.90 -13.67
CA LYS A 135 -0.22 11.13 -13.55
C LYS A 135 -0.46 12.17 -14.64
N HIS A 136 -0.77 11.77 -15.86
CA HIS A 136 -1.00 12.65 -17.00
C HIS A 136 -2.44 12.56 -17.47
N SER A 137 -2.95 13.65 -18.04
CA SER A 137 -4.32 13.70 -18.53
C SER A 137 -4.42 13.08 -19.92
N ILE A 138 -5.44 12.26 -20.11
CA ILE A 138 -5.94 11.84 -21.42
C ILE A 138 -7.22 12.61 -21.66
N LEU A 139 -7.29 13.30 -22.77
CA LEU A 139 -8.44 14.12 -23.14
C LEU A 139 -9.22 13.45 -24.26
N ASP A 140 -10.53 13.53 -24.19
CA ASP A 140 -11.38 13.19 -25.32
C ASP A 140 -11.15 14.20 -26.45
N GLN A 141 -10.95 13.72 -27.66
CA GLN A 141 -10.56 14.57 -28.77
C GLN A 141 -11.66 15.55 -29.19
N ALA A 142 -12.92 15.15 -29.06
CA ALA A 142 -14.05 15.95 -29.51
C ALA A 142 -14.46 16.99 -28.47
N SER A 143 -14.53 16.60 -27.19
CA SER A 143 -15.00 17.46 -26.10
C SER A 143 -13.91 18.24 -25.40
N GLY A 144 -12.64 17.79 -25.50
CA GLY A 144 -11.52 18.29 -24.69
C GLY A 144 -11.59 17.89 -23.22
N GLU A 145 -12.57 17.11 -22.81
CA GLU A 145 -12.72 16.69 -21.43
C GLU A 145 -11.72 15.61 -21.03
N ARG A 146 -11.27 15.66 -19.77
CA ARG A 146 -10.39 14.63 -19.23
C ARG A 146 -11.15 13.34 -18.91
N ILE A 147 -10.74 12.22 -19.53
CA ILE A 147 -11.40 10.92 -19.43
C ILE A 147 -10.72 9.92 -18.49
N ASN A 148 -9.51 10.19 -18.02
CA ASN A 148 -8.72 9.24 -17.21
C ASN A 148 -8.52 9.68 -15.76
N ARG A 149 -9.54 10.16 -15.08
CA ARG A 149 -9.47 10.54 -13.66
C ARG A 149 -9.06 9.37 -12.80
N SER A 150 -8.42 9.68 -11.66
CA SER A 150 -8.07 8.68 -10.64
C SER A 150 -9.31 8.01 -10.05
N ARG A 151 -9.18 6.75 -9.65
CA ARG A 151 -10.21 5.96 -8.97
C ARG A 151 -9.58 5.11 -7.88
N ASP A 152 -10.35 4.87 -6.82
CA ASP A 152 -9.93 4.03 -5.70
C ASP A 152 -9.49 2.64 -6.15
N VAL A 153 -8.59 2.06 -5.36
CA VAL A 153 -8.25 0.64 -5.42
C VAL A 153 -8.65 0.00 -4.10
N ARG A 154 -9.45 -1.06 -4.16
CA ARG A 154 -9.92 -1.81 -2.99
C ARG A 154 -9.55 -3.27 -3.12
N ILE A 155 -8.79 -3.74 -2.16
CA ILE A 155 -8.35 -5.13 -2.03
C ILE A 155 -8.91 -5.63 -0.70
N ALA A 156 -9.85 -6.57 -0.74
CA ALA A 156 -10.50 -7.09 0.45
C ALA A 156 -9.56 -7.97 1.29
N ASP A 157 -10.09 -8.57 2.34
CA ASP A 157 -9.35 -9.46 3.24
C ASP A 157 -8.89 -10.72 2.52
N ARG A 158 -7.73 -11.26 2.94
CA ARG A 158 -7.22 -12.54 2.47
C ARG A 158 -7.09 -12.62 0.94
N VAL A 159 -6.54 -11.57 0.33
CA VAL A 159 -6.16 -11.57 -1.08
C VAL A 159 -4.68 -11.91 -1.22
N TRP A 160 -4.37 -12.86 -2.08
CA TRP A 160 -3.00 -13.20 -2.45
C TRP A 160 -2.66 -12.61 -3.81
N ILE A 161 -1.64 -11.74 -3.86
CA ILE A 161 -1.14 -11.16 -5.11
C ILE A 161 0.22 -11.77 -5.44
N GLY A 162 0.29 -12.46 -6.57
CA GLY A 162 1.49 -13.06 -7.12
C GLY A 162 2.53 -12.03 -7.55
N ARG A 163 3.70 -12.50 -7.94
CA ARG A 163 4.82 -11.64 -8.35
C ARG A 163 4.52 -10.85 -9.64
N ASP A 164 5.11 -9.64 -9.76
CA ASP A 164 5.08 -8.81 -10.97
C ASP A 164 3.64 -8.49 -11.43
N VAL A 165 2.77 -8.16 -10.47
CA VAL A 165 1.37 -7.80 -10.73
C VAL A 165 1.22 -6.29 -10.68
N GLN A 166 0.46 -5.77 -11.65
CA GLN A 166 0.02 -4.38 -11.64
C GLN A 166 -1.47 -4.30 -11.31
N VAL A 167 -1.80 -3.54 -10.27
CA VAL A 167 -3.18 -3.24 -9.84
C VAL A 167 -3.45 -1.77 -10.12
N LEU A 168 -4.33 -1.50 -11.05
CA LEU A 168 -4.60 -0.15 -11.54
C LEU A 168 -5.89 0.42 -10.93
N LYS A 169 -6.09 1.70 -11.17
CA LYS A 169 -7.25 2.47 -10.71
C LYS A 169 -8.59 1.79 -11.02
N GLY A 170 -9.52 1.85 -10.07
CA GLY A 170 -10.85 1.27 -10.17
C GLY A 170 -10.90 -0.24 -9.97
N THR A 171 -9.79 -0.85 -9.56
CA THR A 171 -9.77 -2.27 -9.19
C THR A 171 -10.49 -2.49 -7.86
N VAL A 172 -11.34 -3.51 -7.84
CA VAL A 172 -11.90 -4.11 -6.63
C VAL A 172 -11.62 -5.60 -6.67
N LEU A 173 -10.96 -6.13 -5.62
CA LEU A 173 -10.74 -7.56 -5.43
C LEU A 173 -11.52 -8.00 -4.19
N GLN A 174 -12.35 -9.02 -4.34
CA GLN A 174 -13.15 -9.60 -3.27
C GLN A 174 -12.31 -10.54 -2.38
N PRO A 175 -12.80 -10.92 -1.18
CA PRO A 175 -12.05 -11.81 -0.27
C PRO A 175 -11.67 -13.13 -0.92
N GLU A 176 -10.58 -13.73 -0.43
CA GLU A 176 -10.06 -15.02 -0.89
C GLU A 176 -9.66 -15.05 -2.38
N THR A 177 -9.45 -13.89 -3.00
CA THR A 177 -8.99 -13.84 -4.39
C THR A 177 -7.47 -14.08 -4.46
N VAL A 178 -7.05 -14.88 -5.43
CA VAL A 178 -5.65 -15.02 -5.82
C VAL A 178 -5.41 -14.35 -7.16
N VAL A 179 -4.43 -13.44 -7.22
CA VAL A 179 -4.00 -12.81 -8.47
C VAL A 179 -2.75 -13.54 -8.97
N ALA A 180 -2.84 -14.13 -10.14
CA ALA A 180 -1.73 -14.88 -10.75
C ALA A 180 -0.56 -13.93 -11.10
N THR A 181 0.65 -14.48 -11.08
CA THR A 181 1.90 -13.78 -11.46
C THR A 181 1.77 -13.10 -12.82
N ARG A 182 2.37 -11.89 -12.96
CA ARG A 182 2.41 -11.09 -14.21
C ARG A 182 1.04 -10.70 -14.75
N SER A 183 0.08 -10.45 -13.86
CA SER A 183 -1.26 -10.03 -14.27
C SER A 183 -1.41 -8.51 -14.24
N LEU A 184 -2.25 -8.00 -15.15
CA LEU A 184 -2.70 -6.61 -15.18
C LEU A 184 -4.15 -6.52 -14.72
N VAL A 185 -4.37 -6.08 -13.48
CA VAL A 185 -5.69 -5.94 -12.87
C VAL A 185 -6.14 -4.48 -13.01
N SER A 186 -7.15 -4.22 -13.86
CA SER A 186 -7.60 -2.88 -14.22
C SER A 186 -9.10 -2.66 -14.12
N ARG A 187 -9.82 -3.57 -13.44
CA ARG A 187 -11.27 -3.51 -13.24
C ARG A 187 -11.71 -4.10 -11.92
N ALA A 188 -12.96 -3.89 -11.55
CA ALA A 188 -13.60 -4.57 -10.44
C ALA A 188 -13.93 -6.03 -10.78
N PHE A 189 -13.76 -6.89 -9.78
CA PHE A 189 -14.21 -8.29 -9.76
C PHE A 189 -15.25 -8.41 -8.65
N GLU A 190 -16.45 -8.87 -9.00
CA GLU A 190 -17.56 -9.00 -8.05
C GLU A 190 -17.55 -10.32 -7.28
N GLU A 191 -16.70 -11.28 -7.70
CA GLU A 191 -16.57 -12.61 -7.10
C GLU A 191 -15.27 -12.71 -6.28
N GLY A 192 -15.37 -13.30 -5.10
CA GLY A 192 -14.23 -13.81 -4.31
C GLY A 192 -14.01 -15.30 -4.55
N ASN A 193 -13.16 -15.92 -3.71
CA ASN A 193 -12.84 -17.35 -3.80
C ASN A 193 -12.45 -17.80 -5.21
N CYS A 194 -11.68 -16.98 -5.92
CA CYS A 194 -11.32 -17.21 -7.31
C CYS A 194 -9.84 -16.87 -7.58
N VAL A 195 -9.34 -17.41 -8.70
CA VAL A 195 -8.06 -16.98 -9.27
C VAL A 195 -8.35 -16.07 -10.45
N VAL A 196 -7.75 -14.89 -10.43
CA VAL A 196 -7.74 -13.95 -11.56
C VAL A 196 -6.35 -13.89 -12.17
N GLY A 197 -6.23 -13.79 -13.49
CA GLY A 197 -4.95 -13.75 -14.14
C GLY A 197 -5.00 -13.29 -15.59
N GLY A 198 -3.86 -12.88 -16.14
CA GLY A 198 -3.71 -12.45 -17.52
C GLY A 198 -3.56 -10.93 -17.68
N VAL A 199 -3.46 -10.48 -18.95
CA VAL A 199 -3.27 -9.08 -19.37
C VAL A 199 -4.24 -8.77 -20.52
N PRO A 200 -5.39 -8.11 -20.24
CA PRO A 200 -5.94 -7.78 -18.91
C PRO A 200 -6.40 -9.01 -18.14
N ALA A 201 -6.44 -8.92 -16.79
CA ALA A 201 -6.83 -10.03 -15.93
C ALA A 201 -8.32 -10.40 -16.08
N ALA A 202 -8.58 -11.70 -16.06
CA ALA A 202 -9.91 -12.30 -16.03
C ALA A 202 -9.96 -13.42 -14.97
N ILE A 203 -11.17 -13.87 -14.59
CA ILE A 203 -11.30 -15.01 -13.69
C ILE A 203 -10.93 -16.28 -14.48
N ILE A 204 -9.92 -17.01 -14.00
CA ILE A 204 -9.43 -18.26 -14.63
C ILE A 204 -9.79 -19.50 -13.85
N LYS A 205 -10.16 -19.37 -12.56
CA LYS A 205 -10.63 -20.46 -11.71
C LYS A 205 -11.54 -19.93 -10.62
N ARG A 206 -12.58 -20.68 -10.28
CA ARG A 206 -13.53 -20.38 -9.19
C ARG A 206 -13.49 -21.46 -8.11
N GLY A 207 -14.08 -21.15 -6.95
CA GLY A 207 -14.27 -22.10 -5.86
C GLY A 207 -12.96 -22.50 -5.20
N ILE A 208 -12.04 -21.56 -5.00
CA ILE A 208 -10.78 -21.80 -4.29
C ILE A 208 -10.79 -21.15 -2.90
N ILE A 209 -9.99 -21.70 -2.03
CA ILE A 209 -9.42 -21.05 -0.86
C ILE A 209 -7.90 -21.19 -0.95
N TRP A 210 -7.17 -20.27 -0.33
CA TRP A 210 -5.71 -20.36 -0.28
C TRP A 210 -5.21 -20.37 1.18
N ASP A 211 -4.06 -20.96 1.42
CA ASP A 211 -3.42 -21.03 2.73
C ASP A 211 -1.97 -20.54 2.60
N ARG A 212 -1.49 -19.83 3.63
CA ARG A 212 -0.09 -19.40 3.70
C ARG A 212 0.89 -20.56 3.87
N ARG A 213 0.42 -21.66 4.44
CA ARG A 213 1.21 -22.87 4.64
C ARG A 213 1.27 -23.67 3.33
N MET A 214 2.39 -24.32 3.10
CA MET A 214 2.48 -25.38 2.11
C MET A 214 1.92 -26.66 2.75
N LEU A 215 0.74 -27.06 2.30
CA LEU A 215 0.04 -28.25 2.79
C LEU A 215 0.46 -29.50 2.02
#